data_79ac0ced8034056300e5140e736e8e76
#
_entry.id   79ac0ced8034056300e5140e736e8e76
#
_cell.length_a   1.000
_cell.length_b   1.000
_cell.length_c   1.000
_cell.angle_alpha   90.00
_cell.angle_beta   90.00
_cell.angle_gamma   90.00
#
_symmetry.space_group_name_H-M   'P 1'
#
loop_
_entity.id
_entity.type
_entity.pdbx_description
1 polymer ?
#
loop_
_entity_poly.entity_id
_entity_poly.type
_entity_poly.pdbx_seq_one_letter_code
_entity_poly.pdbx_strand_id
1 'polypeptide(L)'
;MNWNIVKGACLALLPVAGTLKAQEKPNIVVILADDLASNEISCYGGKNLKTPNIDRIAEEGIRFTNNFASCAMSVPIRASLYTGLYPARHGSYQNHKISYSDI
;
A
#
# COMPACT_ATOMS: atom_id res chain seq x y z
N MET A 1 66.21 -21.60 -18.63
CA MET A 1 64.74 -21.63 -18.35
C MET A 1 64.46 -20.59 -17.30
N ASN A 2 64.02 -19.37 -17.70
CA ASN A 2 63.98 -18.17 -16.87
C ASN A 2 62.71 -18.15 -15.99
N TRP A 3 62.95 -18.17 -14.69
CA TRP A 3 61.95 -18.20 -13.60
C TRP A 3 61.57 -16.81 -13.07
N ASN A 4 61.57 -15.79 -13.88
CA ASN A 4 61.39 -14.40 -13.45
C ASN A 4 60.19 -13.66 -14.04
N ILE A 5 59.08 -14.36 -14.32
CA ILE A 5 57.90 -13.69 -14.81
C ILE A 5 56.65 -14.21 -14.03
N VAL A 6 56.65 -14.09 -12.71
CA VAL A 6 55.41 -14.08 -11.93
C VAL A 6 55.62 -13.15 -10.70
N LYS A 7 56.04 -11.93 -10.98
CA LYS A 7 55.93 -10.85 -9.98
C LYS A 7 55.14 -9.75 -10.63
N GLY A 8 53.89 -9.61 -10.23
CA GLY A 8 53.16 -8.40 -10.53
C GLY A 8 51.78 -8.60 -11.07
N ALA A 9 50.86 -8.98 -10.25
CA ALA A 9 49.48 -8.52 -10.33
C ALA A 9 48.75 -8.93 -9.05
N CYS A 10 49.23 -8.43 -7.91
CA CYS A 10 48.38 -8.35 -6.74
C CYS A 10 47.42 -7.19 -6.99
N LEU A 11 46.38 -7.46 -7.78
CA LEU A 11 45.27 -6.55 -7.98
C LEU A 11 44.59 -6.40 -6.64
N ALA A 12 44.85 -5.28 -5.95
CA ALA A 12 44.18 -4.92 -4.73
C ALA A 12 42.66 -4.78 -5.04
N LEU A 13 41.93 -5.82 -4.77
CA LEU A 13 40.47 -5.77 -4.62
C LEU A 13 40.23 -4.91 -3.37
N LEU A 14 40.17 -3.59 -3.56
CA LEU A 14 39.59 -2.70 -2.59
C LEU A 14 38.13 -3.10 -2.41
N PRO A 15 37.72 -3.50 -1.20
CA PRO A 15 36.32 -3.67 -0.95
C PRO A 15 35.67 -2.30 -1.10
N VAL A 16 34.88 -2.12 -2.15
CA VAL A 16 33.93 -1.01 -2.23
C VAL A 16 32.90 -1.31 -1.13
N ALA A 17 33.24 -0.92 0.09
CA ALA A 17 32.31 -0.85 1.20
C ALA A 17 31.35 0.29 0.88
N GLY A 18 30.44 0.06 -0.06
CA GLY A 18 29.26 0.89 -0.22
C GLY A 18 28.55 0.88 1.12
N THR A 19 28.55 2.01 1.79
CA THR A 19 27.70 2.22 2.96
C THR A 19 26.28 1.97 2.54
N LEU A 20 25.76 0.79 2.82
CA LEU A 20 24.33 0.51 2.72
C LEU A 20 23.65 1.40 3.75
N LYS A 21 23.29 2.61 3.32
CA LYS A 21 22.47 3.50 4.12
C LYS A 21 21.17 2.74 4.37
N ALA A 22 20.93 2.38 5.62
CA ALA A 22 19.66 1.74 5.99
C ALA A 22 18.54 2.69 5.53
N GLN A 23 17.71 2.22 4.61
CA GLN A 23 16.60 2.99 4.13
C GLN A 23 15.64 3.17 5.30
N GLU A 24 15.42 4.41 5.72
CA GLU A 24 14.45 4.71 6.77
C GLU A 24 13.08 4.21 6.29
N LYS A 25 12.42 3.44 7.17
CA LYS A 25 11.07 2.94 6.86
C LYS A 25 10.11 4.12 6.79
N PRO A 26 9.31 4.24 5.73
CA PRO A 26 8.36 5.34 5.60
C PRO A 26 7.26 5.22 6.67
N ASN A 27 6.75 6.35 7.12
CA ASN A 27 5.50 6.39 7.87
C ASN A 27 4.33 6.18 6.89
N ILE A 28 3.38 5.32 7.29
CA ILE A 28 2.20 5.03 6.48
C ILE A 28 0.98 5.54 7.23
N VAL A 29 0.22 6.43 6.59
CA VAL A 29 -1.05 6.94 7.10
C VAL A 29 -2.16 6.45 6.19
N VAL A 30 -3.14 5.74 6.75
CA VAL A 30 -4.32 5.27 6.04
C VAL A 30 -5.52 6.10 6.51
N ILE A 31 -6.17 6.77 5.56
CA ILE A 31 -7.40 7.54 5.80
C ILE A 31 -8.55 6.81 5.14
N LEU A 32 -9.50 6.36 5.94
CA LEU A 32 -10.68 5.65 5.48
C LEU A 32 -11.92 6.53 5.71
N ALA A 33 -12.47 7.06 4.64
CA ALA A 33 -13.73 7.79 4.68
C ALA A 33 -14.91 6.81 4.71
N ASP A 34 -15.93 7.14 5.50
CA ASP A 34 -17.18 6.38 5.59
C ASP A 34 -18.27 7.07 4.75
N ASP A 35 -19.03 6.28 4.04
CA ASP A 35 -20.16 6.71 3.19
C ASP A 35 -19.85 7.85 2.20
N LEU A 36 -18.58 7.99 1.80
CA LEU A 36 -18.14 8.98 0.81
C LEU A 36 -18.11 8.36 -0.58
N ALA A 37 -19.00 8.82 -1.45
CA ALA A 37 -19.05 8.36 -2.82
C ALA A 37 -17.97 9.04 -3.69
N SER A 38 -17.41 8.33 -4.65
CA SER A 38 -16.37 8.84 -5.53
C SER A 38 -16.81 10.08 -6.33
N ASN A 39 -18.10 10.14 -6.71
CA ASN A 39 -18.68 11.28 -7.44
C ASN A 39 -18.87 12.54 -6.58
N GLU A 40 -18.59 12.50 -5.29
CA GLU A 40 -18.58 13.66 -4.40
C GLU A 40 -17.19 14.32 -4.29
N ILE A 41 -16.13 13.61 -4.71
CA ILE A 41 -14.74 14.07 -4.63
C ILE A 41 -14.35 14.76 -5.95
N SER A 42 -13.78 15.95 -5.89
CA SER A 42 -13.46 16.76 -7.07
C SER A 42 -12.54 16.06 -8.05
N CYS A 43 -11.47 15.40 -7.58
CA CYS A 43 -10.52 14.70 -8.46
C CYS A 43 -11.11 13.47 -9.17
N TYR A 44 -12.28 12.99 -8.74
CA TYR A 44 -13.07 11.95 -9.42
C TYR A 44 -14.25 12.50 -10.22
N GLY A 45 -14.32 13.84 -10.40
CA GLY A 45 -15.35 14.51 -11.18
C GLY A 45 -16.55 14.99 -10.38
N GLY A 46 -16.48 14.95 -9.05
CA GLY A 46 -17.47 15.52 -8.15
C GLY A 46 -17.61 17.03 -8.33
N LYS A 47 -18.85 17.50 -8.39
CA LYS A 47 -19.15 18.94 -8.62
C LYS A 47 -19.75 19.63 -7.40
N ASN A 48 -20.26 18.87 -6.45
CA ASN A 48 -21.01 19.39 -5.31
C ASN A 48 -20.12 19.88 -4.17
N LEU A 49 -18.96 19.24 -4.00
CA LEU A 49 -18.00 19.55 -2.95
C LEU A 49 -16.64 19.88 -3.57
N LYS A 50 -15.97 20.88 -2.99
CA LYS A 50 -14.56 21.14 -3.31
C LYS A 50 -13.68 20.43 -2.30
N THR A 51 -12.79 19.57 -2.79
CA THR A 51 -11.91 18.75 -1.97
C THR A 51 -10.42 19.02 -2.26
N PRO A 52 -9.94 20.28 -2.07
CA PRO A 52 -8.63 20.71 -2.57
C PRO A 52 -7.46 19.92 -1.96
N ASN A 53 -7.58 19.48 -0.72
CA ASN A 53 -6.53 18.68 -0.09
C ASN A 53 -6.48 17.25 -0.62
N ILE A 54 -7.63 16.64 -0.93
CA ILE A 54 -7.70 15.33 -1.57
C ILE A 54 -7.21 15.43 -3.01
N ASP A 55 -7.60 16.50 -3.72
CA ASP A 55 -7.17 16.75 -5.09
C ASP A 55 -5.65 16.90 -5.17
N ARG A 56 -5.03 17.59 -4.22
CA ARG A 56 -3.57 17.71 -4.13
C ARG A 56 -2.90 16.33 -3.92
N ILE A 57 -3.44 15.47 -3.06
CA ILE A 57 -2.92 14.10 -2.90
C ILE A 57 -3.02 13.32 -4.21
N ALA A 58 -4.11 13.49 -4.96
CA ALA A 58 -4.30 12.84 -6.24
C ALA A 58 -3.35 13.36 -7.33
N GLU A 59 -2.99 14.65 -7.30
CA GLU A 59 -2.05 15.29 -8.23
C GLU A 59 -0.60 14.92 -7.94
N GLU A 60 -0.21 14.88 -6.66
CA GLU A 60 1.15 14.59 -6.22
C GLU A 60 1.46 13.09 -6.14
N GLY A 61 0.43 12.24 -6.12
CA GLY A 61 0.53 10.81 -5.92
C GLY A 61 -0.08 9.97 -7.04
N ILE A 62 -0.70 8.86 -6.66
CA ILE A 62 -1.36 7.93 -7.59
C ILE A 62 -2.85 7.91 -7.29
N ARG A 63 -3.66 8.18 -8.30
CA ARG A 63 -5.10 8.05 -8.26
C ARG A 63 -5.56 6.81 -9.00
N PHE A 64 -6.24 5.90 -8.30
CA PHE A 64 -6.84 4.72 -8.90
C PHE A 64 -8.25 5.03 -9.40
N THR A 65 -8.49 4.85 -10.69
CA THR A 65 -9.81 5.05 -11.30
C THR A 65 -10.72 3.83 -11.13
N ASN A 66 -10.12 2.65 -11.02
CA ASN A 66 -10.82 1.39 -10.82
C ASN A 66 -10.19 0.65 -9.63
N ASN A 67 -10.78 0.83 -8.48
CA ASN A 67 -10.42 0.11 -7.26
C ASN A 67 -11.69 -0.47 -6.64
N PHE A 68 -11.71 -1.78 -6.44
CA PHE A 68 -12.90 -2.50 -6.00
C PHE A 68 -12.71 -3.03 -4.57
N ALA A 69 -13.73 -2.80 -3.77
CA ALA A 69 -13.80 -3.37 -2.44
C ALA A 69 -14.17 -4.86 -2.51
N SER A 70 -13.69 -5.64 -1.54
CA SER A 70 -14.04 -7.07 -1.42
C SER A 70 -15.51 -7.31 -1.07
N CYS A 71 -16.19 -6.32 -0.53
CA CYS A 71 -17.59 -6.33 -0.15
C CYS A 71 -18.14 -4.91 -0.15
N ALA A 72 -19.44 -4.76 -0.41
CA ALA A 72 -20.12 -3.45 -0.48
C ALA A 72 -20.56 -2.90 0.89
N MET A 73 -20.32 -3.61 2.00
CA MET A 73 -20.76 -3.24 3.34
C MET A 73 -19.60 -2.83 4.23
N SER A 74 -19.83 -1.87 5.12
CA SER A 74 -18.81 -1.23 5.96
C SER A 74 -18.07 -2.21 6.87
N VAL A 75 -18.77 -3.05 7.61
CA VAL A 75 -18.16 -3.99 8.57
C VAL A 75 -17.26 -5.03 7.88
N PRO A 76 -17.71 -5.76 6.86
CA PRO A 76 -16.86 -6.72 6.17
C PRO A 76 -15.66 -6.11 5.45
N ILE A 77 -15.81 -4.93 4.84
CA ILE A 77 -14.69 -4.28 4.16
C ILE A 77 -13.64 -3.79 5.15
N ARG A 78 -14.05 -3.26 6.31
CA ARG A 78 -13.13 -2.88 7.37
C ARG A 78 -12.41 -4.09 7.96
N ALA A 79 -13.13 -5.20 8.16
CA ALA A 79 -12.52 -6.46 8.57
C ALA A 79 -11.48 -6.95 7.55
N SER A 80 -11.79 -6.86 6.24
CA SER A 80 -10.83 -7.19 5.19
C SER A 80 -9.59 -6.28 5.22
N LEU A 81 -9.77 -4.98 5.45
CA LEU A 81 -8.67 -4.02 5.53
C LEU A 81 -7.75 -4.30 6.72
N TYR A 82 -8.32 -4.58 7.90
CA TYR A 82 -7.55 -4.80 9.13
C TYR A 82 -6.85 -6.16 9.16
N THR A 83 -7.43 -7.17 8.52
CA THR A 83 -6.90 -8.55 8.54
C THR A 83 -6.10 -8.92 7.30
N GLY A 84 -6.25 -8.18 6.19
CA GLY A 84 -5.74 -8.56 4.88
C GLY A 84 -6.44 -9.78 4.28
N LEU A 85 -7.57 -10.20 4.83
CA LEU A 85 -8.31 -11.39 4.40
C LEU A 85 -9.59 -11.03 3.67
N TYR A 86 -10.07 -11.92 2.80
CA TYR A 86 -11.40 -11.81 2.19
C TYR A 86 -12.50 -12.25 3.17
N PRO A 87 -13.77 -11.79 2.98
CA PRO A 87 -14.90 -12.16 3.82
C PRO A 87 -15.07 -13.66 4.06
N ALA A 88 -14.83 -14.48 3.06
CA ALA A 88 -14.85 -15.93 3.17
C ALA A 88 -13.85 -16.52 4.18
N ARG A 89 -12.81 -15.76 4.54
CA ARG A 89 -11.76 -16.20 5.48
C ARG A 89 -11.92 -15.60 6.86
N HIS A 90 -12.35 -14.33 6.97
CA HIS A 90 -12.54 -13.69 8.28
C HIS A 90 -13.98 -13.83 8.83
N GLY A 91 -14.91 -14.39 8.05
CA GLY A 91 -16.26 -14.73 8.50
C GLY A 91 -17.23 -13.56 8.69
N SER A 92 -16.82 -12.33 8.38
CA SER A 92 -17.68 -11.15 8.48
C SER A 92 -18.33 -10.88 7.12
N TYR A 93 -19.63 -11.09 7.01
CA TYR A 93 -20.35 -10.93 5.74
C TYR A 93 -21.37 -9.78 5.75
N GLN A 94 -21.76 -9.31 6.93
CA GLN A 94 -22.83 -8.34 7.10
C GLN A 94 -22.50 -7.29 8.15
N ASN A 95 -23.22 -6.17 8.15
CA ASN A 95 -23.10 -5.13 9.15
C ASN A 95 -23.72 -5.51 10.51
N HIS A 96 -24.55 -6.52 10.54
CA HIS A 96 -25.16 -7.02 11.76
C HIS A 96 -24.46 -8.29 12.23
N LYS A 97 -24.39 -8.47 13.53
CA LYS A 97 -23.81 -9.65 14.17
C LYS A 97 -24.67 -10.88 13.81
N ILE A 98 -24.16 -11.73 12.91
CA ILE A 98 -24.69 -13.09 12.84
C ILE A 98 -24.03 -13.84 13.99
N SER A 99 -24.83 -14.30 14.95
CA SER A 99 -24.34 -15.24 15.94
C SER A 99 -23.99 -16.54 15.21
N TYR A 100 -22.81 -17.07 15.43
CA TYR A 100 -22.41 -18.38 14.91
C TYR A 100 -23.29 -19.54 15.45
N SER A 101 -24.20 -19.24 16.38
CA SER A 101 -25.20 -20.19 16.88
C SER A 101 -26.37 -20.45 15.89
N ASP A 102 -26.43 -19.69 14.79
CA ASP A 102 -27.56 -19.72 13.88
C ASP A 102 -27.21 -20.40 12.52
N ILE A 103 -26.05 -21.10 12.44
CA ILE A 103 -25.59 -21.85 11.26
C ILE A 103 -25.55 -23.35 11.60
#